data_a8c6fd118235fc0b5b88c60d0a2c24c0
#
_entry.id   a8c6fd118235fc0b5b88c60d0a2c24c0
#
_cell.length_a   1.000
_cell.length_b   1.000
_cell.length_c   1.000
_cell.angle_alpha   90.00
_cell.angle_beta   90.00
_cell.angle_gamma   90.00
#
_symmetry.space_group_name_H-M   'P 1'
#
loop_
_entity.id
_entity.type
_entity.pdbx_description
1 polymer ?
#
loop_
_entity_poly.entity_id
_entity_poly.type
_entity_poly.pdbx_seq_one_letter_code
_entity_poly.pdbx_strand_id
1 'polypeptide(L)'
;NEFNPNSKYHLALGLNYPNASDKILSDSDKPGGSIYIHGNCVSTGCIAISDEPIEELYIIASSVRNNGQDFIPVHVFPVKYNVPKSINYLTETVQSNVTINRFILSLKEAFDYFEANKKLPLIMVNKNGDYVIN
;
A
#
# COMPACT_ATOMS: atom_id res chain seq x y z
N ASN A 1 -6.18 -9.66 3.85
CA ASN A 1 -7.15 -9.81 4.81
C ASN A 1 -6.95 -10.95 5.82
N GLU A 2 -5.73 -11.19 6.19
CA GLU A 2 -5.34 -12.20 7.16
C GLU A 2 -4.72 -11.53 8.38
N PHE A 3 -5.20 -11.89 9.56
CA PHE A 3 -4.59 -11.56 10.84
C PHE A 3 -3.76 -12.75 11.28
N ASN A 4 -2.44 -12.62 11.30
CA ASN A 4 -1.53 -13.70 11.68
C ASN A 4 -0.81 -13.37 12.99
N PRO A 5 -1.32 -13.88 14.12
CA PRO A 5 -0.67 -13.70 15.44
C PRO A 5 0.55 -14.61 15.64
N ASN A 6 0.74 -15.61 14.77
CA ASN A 6 1.82 -16.59 14.86
C ASN A 6 2.86 -16.41 13.75
N SER A 7 3.04 -15.18 13.28
CA SER A 7 4.01 -14.86 12.24
C SER A 7 5.43 -15.09 12.75
N LYS A 8 6.32 -15.60 11.88
CA LYS A 8 7.76 -15.66 12.14
C LYS A 8 8.40 -14.27 12.32
N TYR A 9 7.70 -13.24 11.95
CA TYR A 9 8.08 -11.83 12.07
C TYR A 9 7.23 -11.12 13.14
N HIS A 10 7.03 -11.76 14.29
CA HIS A 10 6.23 -11.32 15.42
C HIS A 10 4.72 -11.35 15.13
N LEU A 11 4.14 -10.30 14.56
CA LEU A 11 2.76 -10.22 14.09
C LEU A 11 2.74 -9.87 12.60
N ALA A 12 1.66 -10.26 11.89
CA ALA A 12 1.51 -9.88 10.50
C ALA A 12 0.05 -9.66 10.10
N LEU A 13 -0.16 -8.70 9.20
CA LEU A 13 -1.43 -8.39 8.56
C LEU A 13 -1.28 -8.62 7.05
N GLY A 14 -2.01 -9.59 6.51
CA GLY A 14 -2.02 -9.89 5.08
C GLY A 14 -2.82 -8.86 4.28
N LEU A 15 -2.23 -8.33 3.24
CA LEU A 15 -2.88 -7.43 2.29
C LEU A 15 -3.66 -8.21 1.22
N ASN A 16 -4.66 -7.57 0.61
CA ASN A 16 -5.35 -8.10 -0.55
C ASN A 16 -4.52 -7.86 -1.82
N TYR A 17 -3.44 -8.60 -1.95
CA TYR A 17 -2.57 -8.60 -3.13
C TYR A 17 -2.62 -9.97 -3.82
N PRO A 18 -2.69 -10.05 -5.17
CA PRO A 18 -2.91 -8.93 -6.10
C PRO A 18 -4.35 -8.41 -6.04
N ASN A 19 -4.51 -7.08 -6.04
CA ASN A 19 -5.81 -6.42 -6.14
C ASN A 19 -6.29 -6.38 -7.61
N ALA A 20 -7.39 -5.68 -7.90
CA ALA A 20 -7.96 -5.61 -9.25
C ALA A 20 -7.02 -4.94 -10.27
N SER A 21 -6.30 -3.89 -9.86
CA SER A 21 -5.28 -3.23 -10.69
C SER A 21 -4.08 -4.13 -10.93
N ASP A 22 -3.56 -4.74 -9.87
CA ASP A 22 -2.40 -5.63 -9.93
C ASP A 22 -2.64 -6.82 -10.87
N LYS A 23 -3.85 -7.39 -10.86
CA LYS A 23 -4.23 -8.51 -11.77
C LYS A 23 -4.20 -8.15 -13.24
N ILE A 24 -4.34 -6.86 -13.56
CA ILE A 24 -4.30 -6.36 -14.95
C ILE A 24 -2.87 -5.96 -15.33
N LEU A 25 -2.14 -5.32 -14.42
CA LEU A 25 -0.88 -4.65 -14.71
C LEU A 25 0.37 -5.45 -14.31
N SER A 26 0.26 -6.43 -13.41
CA SER A 26 1.40 -7.26 -13.03
C SER A 26 1.80 -8.24 -14.14
N ASP A 27 2.99 -8.80 -14.00
CA ASP A 27 3.45 -9.88 -14.87
C ASP A 27 2.50 -11.09 -14.77
N SER A 28 2.04 -11.59 -15.92
CA SER A 28 1.07 -12.70 -15.98
C SER A 28 1.62 -14.02 -15.43
N ASP A 29 2.93 -14.23 -15.56
CA ASP A 29 3.57 -15.50 -15.19
C ASP A 29 4.16 -15.44 -13.78
N LYS A 30 4.56 -14.24 -13.34
CA LYS A 30 5.21 -13.99 -12.06
C LYS A 30 4.66 -12.75 -11.36
N PRO A 31 3.38 -12.73 -10.96
CA PRO A 31 2.75 -11.56 -10.35
C PRO A 31 3.31 -11.25 -8.94
N GLY A 32 4.13 -12.12 -8.39
CA GLY A 32 4.61 -12.04 -7.01
C GLY A 32 3.79 -12.88 -6.04
N GLY A 33 4.21 -12.91 -4.79
CA GLY A 33 3.55 -13.64 -3.72
C GLY A 33 2.70 -12.74 -2.81
N SER A 34 2.23 -13.31 -1.71
CA SER A 34 1.48 -12.58 -0.69
C SER A 34 2.30 -11.45 -0.08
N ILE A 35 1.66 -10.32 0.14
CA ILE A 35 2.26 -9.14 0.77
C ILE A 35 1.66 -8.95 2.17
N TYR A 36 2.53 -8.75 3.15
CA TYR A 36 2.16 -8.51 4.55
C TYR A 36 2.76 -7.21 5.08
N ILE A 37 2.06 -6.60 6.03
CA ILE A 37 2.65 -5.66 6.98
C ILE A 37 3.01 -6.48 8.21
N HIS A 38 4.27 -6.44 8.68
CA HIS A 38 4.74 -7.31 9.75
C HIS A 38 5.78 -6.64 10.65
N GLY A 39 6.00 -7.24 11.79
CA GLY A 39 7.07 -6.86 12.73
C GLY A 39 8.47 -7.16 12.19
N ASN A 40 9.46 -7.09 13.08
CA ASN A 40 10.85 -7.21 12.71
C ASN A 40 11.29 -6.10 11.73
N CYS A 41 12.55 -6.14 11.27
CA CYS A 41 13.15 -5.14 10.38
C CYS A 41 13.71 -5.74 9.07
N VAL A 42 13.49 -7.03 8.81
CA VAL A 42 13.97 -7.71 7.61
C VAL A 42 12.81 -8.15 6.73
N SER A 43 12.93 -7.92 5.44
CA SER A 43 11.90 -8.28 4.46
C SER A 43 12.53 -8.57 3.09
N THR A 44 11.84 -9.39 2.30
CA THR A 44 12.14 -9.66 0.89
C THR A 44 11.04 -9.16 -0.05
N GLY A 45 10.28 -8.14 0.38
CA GLY A 45 9.19 -7.55 -0.42
C GLY A 45 7.96 -7.15 0.40
N CYS A 46 7.78 -7.70 1.62
CA CYS A 46 6.74 -7.28 2.55
C CYS A 46 7.09 -5.94 3.22
N ILE A 47 6.14 -5.36 3.94
CA ILE A 47 6.28 -4.08 4.62
C ILE A 47 6.65 -4.34 6.09
N ALA A 48 7.95 -4.30 6.41
CA ALA A 48 8.44 -4.43 7.77
C ALA A 48 8.36 -3.08 8.49
N ILE A 49 7.68 -3.04 9.65
CA ILE A 49 7.47 -1.82 10.43
C ILE A 49 7.99 -1.88 11.87
N SER A 50 8.74 -2.94 12.20
CA SER A 50 9.23 -3.29 13.55
C SER A 50 8.13 -3.79 14.50
N ASP A 51 8.53 -4.32 15.65
CA ASP A 51 7.61 -5.04 16.55
C ASP A 51 6.62 -4.10 17.26
N GLU A 52 7.08 -3.00 17.85
CA GLU A 52 6.20 -2.05 18.53
C GLU A 52 5.12 -1.45 17.58
N PRO A 53 5.45 -0.94 16.38
CA PRO A 53 4.44 -0.43 15.47
C PRO A 53 3.45 -1.47 14.97
N ILE A 54 3.86 -2.72 14.75
CA ILE A 54 2.93 -3.77 14.32
C ILE A 54 1.99 -4.19 15.44
N GLU A 55 2.42 -4.18 16.70
CA GLU A 55 1.56 -4.43 17.86
C GLU A 55 0.45 -3.40 17.95
N GLU A 56 0.80 -2.12 17.87
CA GLU A 56 -0.17 -1.02 17.89
C GLU A 56 -1.15 -1.13 16.71
N LEU A 57 -0.63 -1.31 15.50
CA LEU A 57 -1.46 -1.46 14.30
C LEU A 57 -2.37 -2.68 14.40
N TYR A 58 -1.87 -3.79 14.91
CA TYR A 58 -2.63 -5.04 15.03
C TYR A 58 -3.80 -4.90 16.02
N ILE A 59 -3.58 -4.22 17.15
CA ILE A 59 -4.63 -3.94 18.14
C ILE A 59 -5.71 -3.04 17.52
N ILE A 60 -5.33 -1.97 16.85
CA ILE A 60 -6.27 -1.05 16.18
C ILE A 60 -7.05 -1.79 15.11
N ALA A 61 -6.39 -2.52 14.23
CA ALA A 61 -7.00 -3.27 13.17
C ALA A 61 -7.98 -4.33 13.69
N SER A 62 -7.60 -5.06 14.74
CA SER A 62 -8.46 -6.05 15.39
C SER A 62 -9.70 -5.39 16.01
N SER A 63 -9.53 -4.24 16.66
CA SER A 63 -10.61 -3.49 17.28
C SER A 63 -11.65 -3.02 16.27
N VAL A 64 -11.21 -2.42 15.15
CA VAL A 64 -12.16 -1.93 14.13
C VAL A 64 -12.88 -3.08 13.43
N ARG A 65 -12.21 -4.22 13.22
CA ARG A 65 -12.85 -5.43 12.69
C ARG A 65 -13.91 -5.97 13.64
N ASN A 66 -13.62 -6.04 14.94
CA ASN A 66 -14.55 -6.49 15.96
C ASN A 66 -15.76 -5.56 16.11
N ASN A 67 -15.60 -4.28 15.76
CA ASN A 67 -16.67 -3.28 15.72
C ASN A 67 -17.45 -3.25 14.38
N GLY A 68 -17.26 -4.25 13.52
CA GLY A 68 -18.06 -4.44 12.30
C GLY A 68 -17.51 -3.77 11.04
N GLN A 69 -16.27 -3.27 11.05
CA GLN A 69 -15.65 -2.79 9.82
C GLN A 69 -15.15 -3.97 8.99
N ASP A 70 -15.78 -4.23 7.85
CA ASP A 70 -15.50 -5.41 7.01
C ASP A 70 -14.12 -5.39 6.36
N PHE A 71 -13.60 -4.21 6.03
CA PHE A 71 -12.28 -4.06 5.44
C PHE A 71 -11.59 -2.78 5.93
N ILE A 72 -10.27 -2.80 5.92
CA ILE A 72 -9.41 -1.67 6.28
C ILE A 72 -8.66 -1.26 5.01
N PRO A 73 -8.93 -0.07 4.45
CA PRO A 73 -8.19 0.43 3.30
C PRO A 73 -6.72 0.67 3.67
N VAL A 74 -5.81 0.26 2.78
CA VAL A 74 -4.37 0.50 2.94
C VAL A 74 -3.86 1.21 1.70
N HIS A 75 -3.34 2.42 1.87
CA HIS A 75 -2.71 3.20 0.81
C HIS A 75 -1.20 3.18 1.02
N VAL A 76 -0.46 2.74 0.01
CA VAL A 76 1.00 2.69 0.03
C VAL A 76 1.54 3.64 -1.03
N PHE A 77 2.35 4.60 -0.59
CA PHE A 77 2.95 5.59 -1.48
C PHE A 77 4.47 5.42 -1.53
N PRO A 78 5.12 5.56 -2.70
CA PRO A 78 6.56 5.40 -2.82
C PRO A 78 7.34 6.47 -2.06
N VAL A 79 6.75 7.65 -1.90
CA VAL A 79 7.35 8.81 -1.21
C VAL A 79 6.26 9.70 -0.60
N LYS A 80 6.68 10.64 0.25
CA LYS A 80 5.83 11.78 0.65
C LYS A 80 5.88 12.84 -0.44
N TYR A 81 4.80 13.01 -1.19
CA TYR A 81 4.73 13.93 -2.32
C TYR A 81 4.76 15.43 -1.94
N ASN A 82 4.54 15.76 -0.68
CA ASN A 82 4.66 17.12 -0.14
C ASN A 82 6.08 17.44 0.38
N VAL A 83 7.06 16.57 0.17
CA VAL A 83 8.46 16.75 0.58
C VAL A 83 9.35 16.84 -0.66
N PRO A 84 9.95 18.02 -0.98
CA PRO A 84 10.75 18.21 -2.20
C PRO A 84 11.89 17.21 -2.37
N LYS A 85 12.61 16.89 -1.29
CA LYS A 85 13.71 15.90 -1.33
C LYS A 85 13.21 14.50 -1.75
N SER A 86 12.01 14.12 -1.31
CA SER A 86 11.40 12.83 -1.67
C SER A 86 10.99 12.79 -3.14
N ILE A 87 10.49 13.89 -3.67
CA ILE A 87 10.14 14.02 -5.10
C ILE A 87 11.41 13.95 -5.97
N ASN A 88 12.47 14.65 -5.60
CA ASN A 88 13.75 14.61 -6.34
C ASN A 88 14.29 13.16 -6.39
N TYR A 89 14.33 12.47 -5.26
CA TYR A 89 14.72 11.06 -5.21
C TYR A 89 13.88 10.19 -6.13
N LEU A 90 12.57 10.37 -6.12
CA LEU A 90 11.65 9.60 -6.97
C LEU A 90 11.93 9.86 -8.45
N THR A 91 12.10 11.13 -8.84
CA THR A 91 12.41 11.53 -10.22
C THR A 91 13.71 10.92 -10.71
N GLU A 92 14.76 10.97 -9.88
CA GLU A 92 16.06 10.37 -10.18
C GLU A 92 15.98 8.84 -10.31
N THR A 93 15.20 8.19 -9.46
CA THR A 93 15.05 6.72 -9.43
C THR A 93 14.28 6.20 -10.63
N VAL A 94 13.20 6.89 -11.02
CA VAL A 94 12.29 6.42 -12.08
C VAL A 94 12.74 6.86 -13.47
N GLN A 95 13.49 7.97 -13.55
CA GLN A 95 14.04 8.55 -14.79
C GLN A 95 13.08 8.54 -15.99
N SER A 96 13.40 7.75 -17.03
CA SER A 96 12.69 7.73 -18.31
C SER A 96 11.60 6.66 -18.43
N ASN A 97 11.27 5.93 -17.36
CA ASN A 97 10.22 4.93 -17.43
C ASN A 97 8.83 5.59 -17.42
N VAL A 98 8.27 5.78 -18.60
CA VAL A 98 6.99 6.47 -18.81
C VAL A 98 5.84 5.76 -18.08
N THR A 99 5.80 4.43 -18.08
CA THR A 99 4.74 3.65 -17.43
C THR A 99 4.76 3.82 -15.91
N ILE A 100 5.94 3.71 -15.31
CA ILE A 100 6.10 3.89 -13.86
C ILE A 100 5.80 5.35 -13.48
N ASN A 101 6.27 6.32 -14.26
CA ASN A 101 5.97 7.73 -14.00
C ASN A 101 4.46 8.02 -14.02
N ARG A 102 3.74 7.48 -15.00
CA ARG A 102 2.28 7.61 -15.06
C ARG A 102 1.58 7.01 -13.85
N PHE A 103 2.00 5.82 -13.45
CA PHE A 103 1.46 5.16 -12.26
C PHE A 103 1.72 5.98 -10.98
N ILE A 104 2.93 6.48 -10.79
CA ILE A 104 3.30 7.32 -9.65
C ILE A 104 2.48 8.61 -9.59
N LEU A 105 2.20 9.24 -10.73
CA LEU A 105 1.37 10.45 -10.79
C LEU A 105 -0.09 10.15 -10.39
N SER A 106 -0.63 9.00 -10.76
CA SER A 106 -1.97 8.60 -10.30
C SER A 106 -2.03 8.38 -8.78
N LEU A 107 -0.99 7.83 -8.18
CA LEU A 107 -0.90 7.70 -6.72
C LEU A 107 -0.81 9.06 -6.01
N LYS A 108 -0.14 10.04 -6.62
CA LYS A 108 -0.06 11.40 -6.09
C LYS A 108 -1.43 12.05 -5.92
N GLU A 109 -2.35 11.80 -6.83
CA GLU A 109 -3.72 12.31 -6.78
C GLU A 109 -4.45 11.85 -5.50
N ALA A 110 -4.33 10.56 -5.16
CA ALA A 110 -4.88 10.01 -3.92
C ALA A 110 -4.19 10.60 -2.66
N PHE A 111 -2.87 10.80 -2.72
CA PHE A 111 -2.12 11.43 -1.65
C PHE A 111 -2.57 12.87 -1.41
N ASP A 112 -2.64 13.67 -2.46
CA ASP A 112 -3.05 15.08 -2.37
C ASP A 112 -4.49 15.22 -1.86
N TYR A 113 -5.41 14.34 -2.29
CA TYR A 113 -6.77 14.32 -1.78
C TYR A 113 -6.81 14.08 -0.27
N PHE A 114 -6.05 13.09 0.21
CA PHE A 114 -5.98 12.80 1.65
C PHE A 114 -5.36 13.96 2.43
N GLU A 115 -4.28 14.55 1.93
CA GLU A 115 -3.64 15.70 2.60
C GLU A 115 -4.58 16.90 2.72
N ALA A 116 -5.37 17.16 1.70
CA ALA A 116 -6.33 18.28 1.70
C ALA A 116 -7.57 18.01 2.57
N ASN A 117 -8.12 16.80 2.53
CA ASN A 117 -9.42 16.49 3.12
C ASN A 117 -9.35 15.70 4.42
N LYS A 118 -8.21 15.09 4.74
CA LYS A 118 -8.01 14.14 5.87
C LYS A 118 -9.04 12.99 5.87
N LYS A 119 -9.49 12.64 4.66
CA LYS A 119 -10.39 11.53 4.38
C LYS A 119 -9.84 10.71 3.22
N LEU A 120 -10.09 9.42 3.23
CA LEU A 120 -9.71 8.57 2.12
C LEU A 120 -10.56 8.90 0.88
N PRO A 121 -9.96 9.03 -0.31
CA PRO A 121 -10.71 9.15 -1.55
C PRO A 121 -11.40 7.83 -1.89
N LEU A 122 -12.45 7.89 -2.67
CA LEU A 122 -12.99 6.71 -3.33
C LEU A 122 -12.08 6.37 -4.51
N ILE A 123 -11.49 5.16 -4.49
CA ILE A 123 -10.60 4.67 -5.55
C ILE A 123 -11.30 3.55 -6.31
N MET A 124 -11.42 3.72 -7.62
CA MET A 124 -11.88 2.70 -8.55
C MET A 124 -10.75 2.23 -9.45
N VAL A 125 -10.91 1.06 -10.05
CA VAL A 125 -9.99 0.54 -11.05
C VAL A 125 -10.72 0.48 -12.40
N ASN A 126 -10.18 1.15 -13.42
CA ASN A 126 -10.75 1.09 -14.77
C ASN A 126 -10.38 -0.21 -15.49
N LYS A 127 -10.92 -0.40 -16.70
CA LYS A 127 -10.66 -1.59 -17.52
C LYS A 127 -9.19 -1.79 -17.92
N ASN A 128 -8.36 -0.75 -17.84
CA ASN A 128 -6.94 -0.81 -18.17
C ASN A 128 -6.06 -1.06 -16.92
N GLY A 129 -6.66 -1.18 -15.74
CA GLY A 129 -5.94 -1.34 -14.48
C GLY A 129 -5.53 -0.03 -13.82
N ASP A 130 -5.84 1.14 -14.42
CA ASP A 130 -5.48 2.43 -13.80
C ASP A 130 -6.40 2.74 -12.61
N TYR A 131 -5.86 3.36 -11.58
CA TYR A 131 -6.64 3.93 -10.49
C TYR A 131 -7.34 5.22 -10.93
N VAL A 132 -8.62 5.33 -10.59
CA VAL A 132 -9.45 6.51 -10.81
C VAL A 132 -9.89 7.02 -9.45
N ILE A 133 -9.56 8.26 -9.14
CA ILE A 133 -9.81 8.92 -7.86
C ILE A 133 -11.07 9.79 -8.00
N ASN A 134 -12.00 9.66 -7.03
CA ASN A 134 -13.23 10.46 -6.93
C ASN A 134 -13.38 11.09 -5.54
#